data_97a361fb1faddbaad1284907668891e8
#
_entry.id   97a361fb1faddbaad1284907668891e8
#
_cell.length_a   1.000
_cell.length_b   1.000
_cell.length_c   1.000
_cell.angle_alpha   90.00
_cell.angle_beta   90.00
_cell.angle_gamma   90.00
#
_symmetry.space_group_name_H-M   'P 1'
#
loop_
_entity.id
_entity.type
_entity.pdbx_description
1 polymer ?
#
loop_
_entity_poly.entity_id
_entity_poly.type
_entity_poly.pdbx_seq_one_letter_code
_entity_poly.pdbx_strand_id
1 'polypeptide(L)'
;MDFLYSKGAEILTETARFWASRCEYNKEQDRYEINQVTGPDEWHEPVNNNLYTNYLARWNLGYVLSLLASIKKENQEAYDILIEKTGLTEAETAHWKEVQEKMYLPRKKGTRLLEQFEGYFELDNVTIEKYDENDWPVRPDALKTKRARETQINKQADVVMLLHLMGNEFDEETIKENYAYYEKRTLHGS
;
A
#
# COMPACT_ATOMS: atom_id res chain seq x y z
N MET A 1 9.85 -8.72 -29.69
CA MET A 1 9.24 -7.68 -28.84
C MET A 1 9.10 -8.26 -27.47
N ASP A 2 9.54 -7.57 -26.47
CA ASP A 2 9.51 -8.03 -25.09
C ASP A 2 8.04 -8.26 -24.64
N PHE A 3 7.83 -9.26 -23.80
CA PHE A 3 6.54 -9.54 -23.17
C PHE A 3 5.92 -8.29 -22.55
N LEU A 4 6.76 -7.45 -21.93
CA LEU A 4 6.33 -6.22 -21.29
C LEU A 4 5.58 -5.29 -22.25
N TYR A 5 6.08 -5.10 -23.47
CA TYR A 5 5.46 -4.18 -24.44
C TYR A 5 4.25 -4.76 -25.15
N SER A 6 4.13 -6.10 -25.21
CA SER A 6 3.04 -6.75 -25.96
C SER A 6 1.83 -7.12 -25.11
N LYS A 7 2.06 -7.64 -23.89
CA LYS A 7 1.01 -8.12 -22.98
C LYS A 7 1.06 -7.46 -21.61
N GLY A 8 2.27 -7.25 -21.10
CA GLY A 8 2.45 -6.66 -19.77
C GLY A 8 1.89 -5.24 -19.69
N ALA A 9 2.11 -4.41 -20.71
CA ALA A 9 1.60 -3.05 -20.76
C ALA A 9 0.06 -2.99 -20.74
N GLU A 10 -0.61 -3.91 -21.45
CA GLU A 10 -2.07 -4.02 -21.43
C GLU A 10 -2.58 -4.35 -20.01
N ILE A 11 -2.02 -5.40 -19.39
CA ILE A 11 -2.39 -5.81 -18.04
C ILE A 11 -2.17 -4.65 -17.04
N LEU A 12 -1.04 -3.99 -17.13
CA LEU A 12 -0.69 -2.87 -16.25
C LEU A 12 -1.62 -1.66 -16.46
N THR A 13 -1.99 -1.35 -17.71
CA THR A 13 -2.96 -0.30 -18.03
C THR A 13 -4.32 -0.57 -17.41
N GLU A 14 -4.84 -1.78 -17.55
CA GLU A 14 -6.11 -2.17 -16.95
C GLU A 14 -6.07 -2.20 -15.42
N THR A 15 -4.94 -2.60 -14.84
CA THR A 15 -4.72 -2.56 -13.39
C THR A 15 -4.70 -1.10 -12.88
N ALA A 16 -4.05 -0.19 -13.62
CA ALA A 16 -4.05 1.24 -13.27
C ALA A 16 -5.46 1.85 -13.36
N ARG A 17 -6.22 1.49 -14.40
CA ARG A 17 -7.62 1.89 -14.56
C ARG A 17 -8.48 1.44 -13.36
N PHE A 18 -8.31 0.17 -12.94
CA PHE A 18 -8.97 -0.35 -11.74
C PHE A 18 -8.62 0.46 -10.50
N TRP A 19 -7.33 0.67 -10.20
CA TRP A 19 -6.91 1.41 -9.01
C TRP A 19 -7.38 2.86 -9.03
N ALA A 20 -7.27 3.56 -10.15
CA ALA A 20 -7.78 4.92 -10.28
C ALA A 20 -9.30 5.00 -10.03
N SER A 21 -10.07 4.01 -10.52
CA SER A 21 -11.52 3.95 -10.30
C SER A 21 -11.90 3.61 -8.85
N ARG A 22 -10.98 2.97 -8.09
CA ARG A 22 -11.20 2.57 -6.70
C ARG A 22 -10.90 3.70 -5.70
N CYS A 23 -10.22 4.75 -6.17
CA CYS A 23 -9.85 5.89 -5.34
C CYS A 23 -11.01 6.89 -5.23
N GLU A 24 -11.24 7.39 -4.03
CA GLU A 24 -12.25 8.38 -3.68
C GLU A 24 -11.56 9.72 -3.40
N TYR A 25 -12.04 10.82 -4.04
CA TYR A 25 -11.47 12.14 -3.79
C TYR A 25 -12.10 12.81 -2.58
N ASN A 26 -11.29 13.06 -1.55
CA ASN A 26 -11.65 13.82 -0.37
C ASN A 26 -11.39 15.32 -0.62
N LYS A 27 -12.46 16.07 -0.88
CA LYS A 27 -12.39 17.52 -1.21
C LYS A 27 -11.90 18.38 -0.05
N GLU A 28 -12.20 18.01 1.19
CA GLU A 28 -11.83 18.79 2.37
C GLU A 28 -10.33 18.72 2.64
N GLN A 29 -9.71 17.59 2.31
CA GLN A 29 -8.29 17.33 2.54
C GLN A 29 -7.43 17.39 1.27
N ASP A 30 -8.04 17.64 0.11
CA ASP A 30 -7.38 17.65 -1.21
C ASP A 30 -6.49 16.41 -1.44
N ARG A 31 -7.06 15.22 -1.22
CA ARG A 31 -6.32 13.95 -1.34
C ARG A 31 -7.21 12.84 -1.88
N TYR A 32 -6.61 11.82 -2.47
CA TYR A 32 -7.28 10.57 -2.82
C TYR A 32 -7.12 9.53 -1.73
N GLU A 33 -8.18 8.78 -1.48
CA GLU A 33 -8.31 7.77 -0.43
C GLU A 33 -8.80 6.44 -1.02
N ILE A 34 -8.42 5.32 -0.39
CA ILE A 34 -9.02 4.01 -0.65
C ILE A 34 -9.63 3.51 0.65
N ASN A 35 -10.95 3.47 0.70
CA ASN A 35 -11.71 3.15 1.89
C ASN A 35 -12.28 1.73 1.86
N GLN A 36 -12.59 1.16 3.05
CA GLN A 36 -13.24 -0.12 3.24
C GLN A 36 -12.47 -1.27 2.56
N VAL A 37 -11.20 -1.42 2.91
CA VAL A 37 -10.32 -2.46 2.40
C VAL A 37 -9.82 -3.37 3.51
N THR A 38 -9.38 -4.56 3.12
CA THR A 38 -8.59 -5.47 3.95
C THR A 38 -7.17 -5.45 3.43
N GLY A 39 -6.21 -5.09 4.28
CA GLY A 39 -4.79 -5.22 4.00
C GLY A 39 -4.30 -6.67 4.18
N PRO A 40 -2.99 -6.91 4.13
CA PRO A 40 -2.41 -8.20 4.54
C PRO A 40 -2.79 -8.62 5.98
N ASP A 41 -2.99 -7.66 6.88
CA ASP A 41 -3.47 -7.93 8.23
C ASP A 41 -4.99 -8.16 8.26
N GLU A 42 -5.39 -9.41 8.38
CA GLU A 42 -6.79 -9.83 8.42
C GLU A 42 -7.50 -9.56 9.76
N TRP A 43 -6.78 -9.09 10.78
CA TRP A 43 -7.40 -8.78 12.08
C TRP A 43 -7.97 -7.38 12.16
N HIS A 44 -7.52 -6.49 11.28
CA HIS A 44 -8.01 -5.12 11.16
C HIS A 44 -8.75 -4.95 9.84
N GLU A 45 -10.03 -5.35 9.82
CA GLU A 45 -10.87 -5.27 8.64
C GLU A 45 -12.34 -4.93 8.96
N PRO A 46 -13.03 -4.17 8.10
CA PRO A 46 -12.43 -3.35 7.05
C PRO A 46 -11.78 -2.08 7.64
N VAL A 47 -10.77 -1.55 6.97
CA VAL A 47 -10.09 -0.31 7.35
C VAL A 47 -10.11 0.72 6.21
N ASN A 48 -9.85 1.98 6.56
CA ASN A 48 -9.69 3.05 5.58
C ASN A 48 -8.21 3.38 5.43
N ASN A 49 -7.83 3.73 4.21
CA ASN A 49 -6.46 4.19 3.93
C ASN A 49 -5.37 3.24 4.45
N ASN A 50 -5.52 1.94 4.14
CA ASN A 50 -4.45 0.99 4.42
C ASN A 50 -3.19 1.38 3.64
N LEU A 51 -2.08 1.59 4.35
CA LEU A 51 -0.84 2.09 3.76
C LEU A 51 -0.30 1.18 2.65
N TYR A 52 -0.30 -0.14 2.87
CA TYR A 52 0.16 -1.12 1.89
C TYR A 52 -0.63 -1.00 0.59
N THR A 53 -1.95 -0.98 0.69
CA THR A 53 -2.86 -0.84 -0.45
C THR A 53 -2.67 0.48 -1.18
N ASN A 54 -2.69 1.61 -0.45
CA ASN A 54 -2.55 2.95 -1.02
C ASN A 54 -1.19 3.14 -1.70
N TYR A 55 -0.12 2.66 -1.06
CA TYR A 55 1.24 2.77 -1.59
C TYR A 55 1.40 1.98 -2.89
N LEU A 56 0.96 0.73 -2.94
CA LEU A 56 1.07 -0.10 -4.12
C LEU A 56 0.17 0.38 -5.26
N ALA A 57 -1.03 0.88 -4.96
CA ALA A 57 -1.89 1.54 -5.95
C ALA A 57 -1.21 2.78 -6.55
N ARG A 58 -0.67 3.66 -5.71
CA ARG A 58 0.11 4.82 -6.12
C ARG A 58 1.32 4.44 -6.97
N TRP A 59 2.07 3.43 -6.55
CA TRP A 59 3.23 2.93 -7.27
C TRP A 59 2.84 2.37 -8.65
N ASN A 60 1.77 1.57 -8.72
CA ASN A 60 1.25 1.04 -9.98
C ASN A 60 0.92 2.15 -10.97
N LEU A 61 0.17 3.18 -10.54
CA LEU A 61 -0.17 4.33 -11.38
C LEU A 61 1.09 5.03 -11.91
N GLY A 62 2.06 5.32 -11.06
CA GLY A 62 3.32 5.97 -11.44
C GLY A 62 4.16 5.11 -12.39
N TYR A 63 4.22 3.80 -12.13
CA TYR A 63 4.94 2.86 -13.00
C TYR A 63 4.33 2.80 -14.40
N VAL A 64 3.01 2.70 -14.50
CA VAL A 64 2.32 2.64 -15.80
C VAL A 64 2.50 3.93 -16.58
N LEU A 65 2.38 5.10 -15.96
CA LEU A 65 2.64 6.39 -16.62
C LEU A 65 4.06 6.46 -17.19
N SER A 66 5.05 6.00 -16.44
CA SER A 66 6.45 5.94 -16.88
C SER A 66 6.65 4.94 -18.02
N LEU A 67 6.02 3.77 -17.92
CA LEU A 67 6.06 2.73 -18.95
C LEU A 67 5.45 3.22 -20.27
N LEU A 68 4.29 3.87 -20.23
CA LEU A 68 3.63 4.43 -21.42
C LEU A 68 4.52 5.46 -22.11
N ALA A 69 5.18 6.34 -21.33
CA ALA A 69 6.11 7.31 -21.87
C ALA A 69 7.33 6.64 -22.54
N SER A 70 7.87 5.58 -21.93
CA SER A 70 8.98 4.81 -22.49
C SER A 70 8.58 4.09 -23.79
N ILE A 71 7.45 3.40 -23.81
CA ILE A 71 6.95 2.71 -25.01
C ILE A 71 6.76 3.71 -26.15
N LYS A 72 6.09 4.84 -25.88
CA LYS A 72 5.86 5.90 -26.88
C LYS A 72 7.16 6.41 -27.48
N LYS A 73 8.21 6.58 -26.65
CA LYS A 73 9.52 7.07 -27.09
C LYS A 73 10.32 6.02 -27.88
N GLU A 74 10.28 4.76 -27.45
CA GLU A 74 11.15 3.70 -27.97
C GLU A 74 10.52 2.92 -29.12
N ASN A 75 9.19 2.78 -29.12
CA ASN A 75 8.42 2.00 -30.09
C ASN A 75 7.02 2.59 -30.28
N GLN A 76 6.89 3.62 -31.12
CA GLN A 76 5.61 4.29 -31.40
C GLN A 76 4.54 3.32 -31.90
N GLU A 77 4.90 2.35 -32.75
CA GLU A 77 3.95 1.35 -33.29
C GLU A 77 3.35 0.51 -32.15
N ALA A 78 4.18 0.03 -31.21
CA ALA A 78 3.67 -0.72 -30.04
C ALA A 78 2.79 0.16 -29.16
N TYR A 79 3.10 1.46 -29.01
CA TYR A 79 2.26 2.40 -28.29
C TYR A 79 0.89 2.57 -28.97
N ASP A 80 0.85 2.77 -30.28
CA ASP A 80 -0.39 2.96 -31.03
C ASP A 80 -1.29 1.72 -30.96
N ILE A 81 -0.71 0.52 -31.07
CA ILE A 81 -1.43 -0.76 -30.89
C ILE A 81 -2.00 -0.85 -29.46
N LEU A 82 -1.24 -0.47 -28.44
CA LEU A 82 -1.71 -0.50 -27.05
C LEU A 82 -2.89 0.45 -26.85
N ILE A 83 -2.78 1.68 -27.38
CA ILE A 83 -3.85 2.69 -27.27
C ILE A 83 -5.14 2.22 -28.00
N GLU A 84 -5.00 1.71 -29.21
CA GLU A 84 -6.15 1.16 -29.97
C GLU A 84 -6.82 0.01 -29.21
N LYS A 85 -6.02 -0.89 -28.64
CA LYS A 85 -6.52 -2.08 -27.96
C LYS A 85 -7.21 -1.77 -26.63
N THR A 86 -6.65 -0.84 -25.84
CA THR A 86 -7.15 -0.49 -24.49
C THR A 86 -8.15 0.66 -24.51
N GLY A 87 -8.21 1.42 -25.60
CA GLY A 87 -8.98 2.65 -25.66
C GLY A 87 -8.52 3.73 -24.67
N LEU A 88 -7.25 3.64 -24.22
CA LEU A 88 -6.70 4.56 -23.22
C LEU A 88 -6.69 6.00 -23.72
N THR A 89 -7.18 6.93 -22.92
CA THR A 89 -7.29 8.34 -23.25
C THR A 89 -6.28 9.20 -22.47
N GLU A 90 -5.99 10.39 -23.01
CA GLU A 90 -5.16 11.39 -22.29
C GLU A 90 -5.83 11.88 -21.00
N ALA A 91 -7.15 11.93 -20.97
CA ALA A 91 -7.89 12.29 -19.75
C ALA A 91 -7.72 11.26 -18.63
N GLU A 92 -7.70 9.96 -18.97
CA GLU A 92 -7.42 8.89 -17.98
C GLU A 92 -6.00 9.01 -17.43
N THR A 93 -5.00 9.17 -18.28
CA THR A 93 -3.59 9.30 -17.83
C THR A 93 -3.36 10.56 -17.00
N ALA A 94 -4.01 11.67 -17.34
CA ALA A 94 -3.98 12.89 -16.52
C ALA A 94 -4.63 12.67 -15.15
N HIS A 95 -5.76 11.99 -15.09
CA HIS A 95 -6.41 11.61 -13.85
C HIS A 95 -5.55 10.67 -13.01
N TRP A 96 -4.92 9.65 -13.62
CA TRP A 96 -4.00 8.73 -12.91
C TRP A 96 -2.83 9.48 -12.28
N LYS A 97 -2.30 10.48 -12.98
CA LYS A 97 -1.24 11.32 -12.45
C LYS A 97 -1.72 12.11 -11.22
N GLU A 98 -2.90 12.71 -11.29
CA GLU A 98 -3.48 13.43 -10.14
C GLU A 98 -3.70 12.50 -8.94
N VAL A 99 -4.27 11.31 -9.17
CA VAL A 99 -4.45 10.28 -8.12
C VAL A 99 -3.11 9.90 -7.51
N GLN A 100 -2.10 9.63 -8.33
CA GLN A 100 -0.76 9.24 -7.89
C GLN A 100 -0.10 10.34 -7.05
N GLU A 101 -0.23 11.61 -7.44
CA GLU A 101 0.36 12.75 -6.73
C GLU A 101 -0.32 13.04 -5.39
N LYS A 102 -1.65 12.86 -5.32
CA LYS A 102 -2.46 13.19 -4.16
C LYS A 102 -2.90 11.97 -3.32
N MET A 103 -2.39 10.78 -3.61
CA MET A 103 -2.73 9.59 -2.82
C MET A 103 -2.32 9.75 -1.37
N TYR A 104 -3.26 9.56 -0.45
CA TYR A 104 -2.98 9.63 0.97
C TYR A 104 -2.16 8.42 1.45
N LEU A 105 -1.05 8.69 2.07
CA LEU A 105 -0.17 7.71 2.69
C LEU A 105 -0.09 8.01 4.20
N PRO A 106 -0.80 7.26 5.04
CA PRO A 106 -0.88 7.54 6.46
C PRO A 106 0.47 7.38 7.17
N ARG A 107 0.78 8.32 8.07
CA ARG A 107 2.02 8.33 8.87
C ARG A 107 1.84 9.09 10.17
N LYS A 108 2.62 8.72 11.17
CA LYS A 108 2.65 9.46 12.44
C LYS A 108 3.40 10.77 12.28
N LYS A 109 2.68 11.89 12.44
CA LYS A 109 3.24 13.23 12.26
C LYS A 109 4.45 13.47 13.15
N GLY A 110 5.51 14.04 12.58
CA GLY A 110 6.74 14.38 13.30
C GLY A 110 7.67 13.19 13.63
N THR A 111 7.39 12.00 13.06
CA THR A 111 8.23 10.80 13.23
C THR A 111 8.48 10.14 11.87
N ARG A 112 9.30 9.09 11.84
CA ARG A 112 9.51 8.21 10.68
C ARG A 112 8.51 7.06 10.64
N LEU A 113 7.63 6.92 11.64
CA LEU A 113 6.68 5.83 11.71
C LEU A 113 5.58 6.00 10.65
N LEU A 114 5.46 4.99 9.84
CA LEU A 114 4.37 4.80 8.89
C LEU A 114 3.18 4.21 9.63
N GLU A 115 1.99 4.64 9.30
CA GLU A 115 0.76 4.17 9.95
C GLU A 115 0.13 3.06 9.11
N GLN A 116 -0.17 1.93 9.72
CA GLN A 116 -0.66 0.75 8.99
C GLN A 116 -1.96 1.03 8.23
N PHE A 117 -2.85 1.81 8.84
CA PHE A 117 -4.07 2.37 8.25
C PHE A 117 -4.49 3.60 9.04
N GLU A 118 -5.32 4.44 8.51
CA GLU A 118 -5.76 5.66 9.18
C GLU A 118 -6.43 5.36 10.53
N GLY A 119 -5.88 5.92 11.61
CA GLY A 119 -6.33 5.72 12.99
C GLY A 119 -5.67 4.55 13.74
N TYR A 120 -4.72 3.84 13.14
CA TYR A 120 -4.03 2.73 13.81
C TYR A 120 -3.33 3.15 15.11
N PHE A 121 -2.70 4.33 15.13
CA PHE A 121 -2.02 4.83 16.35
C PHE A 121 -2.97 5.29 17.46
N GLU A 122 -4.26 5.39 17.19
CA GLU A 122 -5.31 5.71 18.17
C GLU A 122 -5.81 4.45 18.92
N LEU A 123 -5.49 3.26 18.38
CA LEU A 123 -5.84 2.00 19.03
C LEU A 123 -4.97 1.77 20.28
N ASP A 124 -5.45 0.88 21.16
CA ASP A 124 -4.74 0.51 22.37
C ASP A 124 -3.33 -0.03 22.04
N ASN A 125 -2.34 0.64 22.59
CA ASN A 125 -0.93 0.30 22.38
C ASN A 125 -0.53 -0.91 23.24
N VAL A 126 -0.81 -2.11 22.73
CA VAL A 126 -0.41 -3.38 23.33
C VAL A 126 0.86 -3.88 22.65
N THR A 127 1.80 -4.44 23.43
CA THR A 127 3.04 -5.05 22.92
C THR A 127 3.14 -6.50 23.35
N ILE A 128 3.88 -7.27 22.58
CA ILE A 128 4.26 -8.66 22.89
C ILE A 128 5.46 -8.62 23.81
N GLU A 129 5.29 -9.19 25.03
CA GLU A 129 6.33 -9.18 26.06
C GLU A 129 6.89 -10.58 26.32
N LYS A 130 6.21 -11.61 25.83
CA LYS A 130 6.57 -13.01 26.09
C LYS A 130 6.76 -13.78 24.81
N TYR A 131 7.78 -14.61 24.80
CA TYR A 131 8.07 -15.56 23.72
C TYR A 131 8.16 -16.96 24.33
N ASP A 132 7.83 -17.98 23.55
CA ASP A 132 7.94 -19.38 23.97
C ASP A 132 9.39 -19.90 23.81
N GLU A 133 9.58 -21.19 24.05
CA GLU A 133 10.89 -21.86 23.96
C GLU A 133 11.49 -21.90 22.55
N ASN A 134 10.71 -21.59 21.52
CA ASN A 134 11.13 -21.52 20.12
C ASN A 134 11.20 -20.07 19.60
N ASP A 135 11.21 -19.09 20.50
CA ASP A 135 11.17 -17.66 20.20
C ASP A 135 9.90 -17.21 19.44
N TRP A 136 8.79 -17.95 19.55
CA TRP A 136 7.51 -17.54 19.02
C TRP A 136 6.79 -16.57 19.96
N PRO A 137 6.18 -15.51 19.43
CA PRO A 137 5.47 -14.53 20.25
C PRO A 137 4.24 -15.16 20.91
N VAL A 138 4.14 -14.99 22.23
CA VAL A 138 2.99 -15.44 23.01
C VAL A 138 1.90 -14.36 22.99
N ARG A 139 0.67 -14.78 22.73
CA ARG A 139 -0.48 -13.86 22.68
C ARG A 139 -0.61 -13.07 23.97
N PRO A 140 -0.63 -11.72 23.91
CA PRO A 140 -0.75 -10.86 25.09
C PRO A 140 -2.04 -11.10 25.88
N ASP A 141 -1.96 -11.02 27.20
CA ASP A 141 -3.12 -11.20 28.09
C ASP A 141 -4.24 -10.17 27.83
N ALA A 142 -3.91 -8.99 27.34
CA ALA A 142 -4.90 -7.99 26.94
C ALA A 142 -5.90 -8.52 25.89
N LEU A 143 -5.48 -9.44 25.03
CA LEU A 143 -6.34 -10.06 24.01
C LEU A 143 -7.31 -11.15 24.57
N LYS A 144 -7.30 -11.40 25.88
CA LYS A 144 -8.32 -12.22 26.55
C LYS A 144 -9.63 -11.46 26.73
N THR A 145 -9.56 -10.13 26.81
CA THR A 145 -10.70 -9.25 27.07
C THR A 145 -10.99 -8.26 25.94
N LYS A 146 -10.03 -8.02 25.03
CA LYS A 146 -10.13 -7.12 23.88
C LYS A 146 -10.01 -7.91 22.59
N ARG A 147 -10.70 -7.45 21.54
CA ARG A 147 -10.48 -7.96 20.19
C ARG A 147 -9.19 -7.37 19.62
N ALA A 148 -8.47 -8.11 18.76
CA ALA A 148 -7.24 -7.62 18.14
C ALA A 148 -7.46 -6.25 17.47
N ARG A 149 -8.55 -6.06 16.74
CA ARG A 149 -8.90 -4.80 16.06
C ARG A 149 -9.09 -3.57 16.98
N GLU A 150 -9.13 -3.76 18.29
CA GLU A 150 -9.18 -2.67 19.27
C GLU A 150 -7.77 -2.29 19.77
N THR A 151 -6.76 -3.01 19.32
CA THR A 151 -5.36 -2.86 19.74
C THR A 151 -4.44 -2.72 18.54
N GLN A 152 -3.20 -2.37 18.77
CA GLN A 152 -2.16 -2.31 17.74
C GLN A 152 -1.49 -3.69 17.50
N ILE A 153 -2.07 -4.78 18.00
CA ILE A 153 -1.55 -6.13 17.73
C ILE A 153 -2.03 -6.62 16.37
N ASN A 154 -1.08 -6.95 15.51
CA ASN A 154 -1.31 -7.41 14.15
C ASN A 154 -1.18 -8.93 14.03
N LYS A 155 -1.89 -9.52 13.09
CA LYS A 155 -1.61 -10.87 12.59
C LYS A 155 -0.37 -10.83 11.67
N GLN A 156 -0.40 -9.91 10.68
CA GLN A 156 0.70 -9.57 9.79
C GLN A 156 0.94 -8.06 9.83
N ALA A 157 2.20 -7.62 9.74
CA ALA A 157 2.54 -6.21 9.70
C ALA A 157 2.60 -5.69 8.26
N ASP A 158 1.53 -5.05 7.79
CA ASP A 158 1.41 -4.49 6.44
C ASP A 158 2.56 -3.53 6.11
N VAL A 159 2.95 -2.72 7.08
CA VAL A 159 4.06 -1.77 6.95
C VAL A 159 5.39 -2.50 6.71
N VAL A 160 5.67 -3.56 7.47
CA VAL A 160 6.92 -4.34 7.29
C VAL A 160 6.94 -5.03 5.94
N MET A 161 5.80 -5.58 5.51
CA MET A 161 5.66 -6.18 4.18
C MET A 161 5.88 -5.15 3.08
N LEU A 162 5.31 -3.96 3.21
CA LEU A 162 5.54 -2.86 2.26
C LEU A 162 7.02 -2.49 2.18
N LEU A 163 7.68 -2.30 3.33
CA LEU A 163 9.10 -1.96 3.40
C LEU A 163 10.00 -3.06 2.82
N HIS A 164 9.60 -4.33 2.94
CA HIS A 164 10.31 -5.44 2.29
C HIS A 164 10.19 -5.37 0.76
N LEU A 165 8.99 -5.14 0.23
CA LEU A 165 8.75 -5.08 -1.21
C LEU A 165 9.33 -3.83 -1.87
N MET A 166 9.27 -2.71 -1.17
CA MET A 166 9.59 -1.38 -1.69
C MET A 166 10.79 -0.74 -0.98
N GLY A 167 11.69 -1.56 -0.42
CA GLY A 167 12.79 -1.09 0.43
C GLY A 167 13.69 -0.02 -0.21
N ASN A 168 13.85 -0.04 -1.52
CA ASN A 168 14.63 0.96 -2.26
C ASN A 168 13.99 2.38 -2.26
N GLU A 169 12.72 2.48 -1.89
CA GLU A 169 11.97 3.75 -1.83
C GLU A 169 12.06 4.43 -0.46
N PHE A 170 12.69 3.77 0.53
CA PHE A 170 12.77 4.25 1.91
C PHE A 170 14.22 4.31 2.39
N ASP A 171 14.52 5.30 3.25
CA ASP A 171 15.81 5.37 3.92
C ASP A 171 15.94 4.28 5.01
N GLU A 172 17.18 3.92 5.33
CA GLU A 172 17.50 2.83 6.26
C GLU A 172 16.94 3.06 7.67
N GLU A 173 16.95 4.32 8.15
CA GLU A 173 16.41 4.68 9.45
C GLU A 173 14.89 4.49 9.49
N THR A 174 14.17 4.87 8.42
CA THR A 174 12.74 4.63 8.31
C THR A 174 12.45 3.13 8.38
N ILE A 175 13.20 2.30 7.65
CA ILE A 175 13.03 0.85 7.68
C ILE A 175 13.26 0.31 9.09
N LYS A 176 14.36 0.67 9.75
CA LYS A 176 14.72 0.20 11.09
C LYS A 176 13.70 0.61 12.16
N GLU A 177 13.27 1.87 12.17
CA GLU A 177 12.31 2.36 13.16
C GLU A 177 10.95 1.66 13.02
N ASN A 178 10.47 1.48 11.79
CA ASN A 178 9.20 0.80 11.55
C ASN A 178 9.28 -0.70 11.87
N TYR A 179 10.36 -1.38 11.47
CA TYR A 179 10.56 -2.77 11.82
C TYR A 179 10.53 -2.96 13.35
N ALA A 180 11.32 -2.19 14.09
CA ALA A 180 11.39 -2.27 15.55
C ALA A 180 10.05 -1.96 16.24
N TYR A 181 9.22 -1.10 15.61
CA TYR A 181 7.90 -0.77 16.12
C TYR A 181 6.90 -1.92 15.90
N TYR A 182 6.79 -2.41 14.68
CA TYR A 182 5.79 -3.39 14.29
C TYR A 182 6.14 -4.82 14.72
N GLU A 183 7.42 -5.18 14.79
CA GLU A 183 7.88 -6.48 15.25
C GLU A 183 7.31 -6.82 16.64
N LYS A 184 7.36 -5.88 17.59
CA LYS A 184 6.82 -6.04 18.94
C LYS A 184 5.29 -6.11 19.02
N ARG A 185 4.59 -5.99 17.90
CA ARG A 185 3.12 -5.96 17.80
C ARG A 185 2.58 -7.00 16.84
N THR A 186 3.43 -7.85 16.27
CA THR A 186 3.02 -8.83 15.25
C THR A 186 3.16 -10.24 15.81
N LEU A 187 2.05 -10.97 15.83
CA LEU A 187 2.01 -12.34 16.36
C LEU A 187 2.49 -13.40 15.38
N HIS A 188 2.67 -13.05 14.10
CA HIS A 188 3.08 -13.98 13.04
C HIS A 188 2.21 -15.25 12.97
N GLY A 189 0.99 -15.17 13.49
CA GLY A 189 0.07 -16.29 13.57
C GLY A 189 -0.63 -16.56 12.25
N SER A 190 -0.77 -17.81 11.93
CA SER A 190 -1.66 -18.30 10.88
C SER A 190 -3.10 -18.45 11.40
#